data_c8b7c2af2d05b40bb3bc12a07899a332
#
_entry.id   c8b7c2af2d05b40bb3bc12a07899a332
#
_cell.length_a   1.000
_cell.length_b   1.000
_cell.length_c   1.000
_cell.angle_alpha   90.00
_cell.angle_beta   90.00
_cell.angle_gamma   90.00
#
_symmetry.space_group_name_H-M   'P 1'
#
loop_
_entity.id
_entity.type
_entity.pdbx_description
1 polymer ?
#
loop_
_entity_poly.entity_id
_entity_poly.type
_entity_poly.pdbx_seq_one_letter_code
_entity_poly.pdbx_strand_id
1 'polypeptide(L)'
;QILEKNPKIQVIYTRKTDVFIDLIERANIANRADSHIFVSIHCNASKNTAADGTETYVMGISKNASNLEIAKKENSVITLEKDYKQKYEGFDPNNPETMLGMTIMQEEYLDNSISLASKVEDRFADLGKKIRDGGVKQERFMVLHKAYMPRVLIETGFISNPTDGNLLNSEEGQNDIAKAIAAALI
;
A
#
# COMPACT_ATOMS: atom_id res chain seq x y z
N GLN A 1 6.68 -16.56 4.29
CA GLN A 1 6.35 -17.97 4.53
C GLN A 1 5.61 -18.62 3.35
N ILE A 2 4.51 -18.03 2.79
CA ILE A 2 3.78 -18.66 1.68
C ILE A 2 4.60 -18.59 0.40
N LEU A 3 5.02 -17.40 0.00
CA LEU A 3 5.82 -17.17 -1.21
C LEU A 3 7.20 -17.85 -1.14
N GLU A 4 7.83 -17.86 0.03
CA GLU A 4 9.14 -18.48 0.25
C GLU A 4 9.18 -20.01 0.03
N LYS A 5 8.00 -20.65 -0.04
CA LYS A 5 7.89 -22.07 -0.44
C LYS A 5 8.16 -22.28 -1.93
N ASN A 6 8.03 -21.23 -2.74
CA ASN A 6 8.36 -21.29 -4.17
C ASN A 6 9.85 -20.91 -4.35
N PRO A 7 10.72 -21.85 -4.78
CA PRO A 7 12.15 -21.60 -4.91
C PRO A 7 12.52 -20.55 -5.97
N LYS A 8 11.55 -20.16 -6.81
CA LYS A 8 11.73 -19.10 -7.82
C LYS A 8 11.42 -17.71 -7.29
N ILE A 9 10.93 -17.60 -6.05
CA ILE A 9 10.54 -16.32 -5.44
C ILE A 9 11.45 -16.02 -4.27
N GLN A 10 12.16 -14.90 -4.37
CA GLN A 10 12.89 -14.33 -3.26
C GLN A 10 12.06 -13.21 -2.62
N VAL A 11 11.79 -13.30 -1.31
CA VAL A 11 11.06 -12.28 -0.58
C VAL A 11 12.04 -11.41 0.20
N ILE A 12 12.01 -10.12 -0.10
CA ILE A 12 12.79 -9.09 0.60
C ILE A 12 11.84 -8.33 1.53
N TYR A 13 12.14 -8.35 2.81
CA TYR A 13 11.33 -7.64 3.81
C TYR A 13 11.95 -6.29 4.12
N THR A 14 11.16 -5.23 4.07
CA THR A 14 11.61 -3.93 4.56
C THR A 14 11.71 -3.92 6.08
N ARG A 15 10.83 -4.68 6.76
CA ARG A 15 10.90 -4.94 8.21
C ARG A 15 10.24 -6.28 8.55
N LYS A 16 10.68 -6.93 9.63
CA LYS A 16 10.13 -8.20 10.15
C LYS A 16 9.62 -8.09 11.60
N THR A 17 9.87 -6.97 12.24
CA THR A 17 9.48 -6.69 13.63
C THR A 17 8.87 -5.31 13.71
N ASP A 18 8.33 -4.93 14.85
CA ASP A 18 7.77 -3.59 15.09
C ASP A 18 8.90 -2.56 15.25
N VAL A 19 9.54 -2.24 14.13
CA VAL A 19 10.55 -1.20 14.01
C VAL A 19 10.10 -0.14 13.03
N PHE A 20 10.44 1.10 13.31
CA PHE A 20 10.18 2.19 12.37
C PHE A 20 11.29 2.23 11.32
N ILE A 21 10.89 2.21 10.05
CA ILE A 21 11.77 2.41 8.89
C ILE A 21 11.20 3.55 8.07
N ASP A 22 12.00 4.55 7.78
CA ASP A 22 11.64 5.71 6.96
C ASP A 22 10.98 5.27 5.66
N LEU A 23 9.94 5.97 5.20
CA LEU A 23 9.18 5.53 4.01
C LEU A 23 10.08 5.45 2.77
N ILE A 24 10.95 6.45 2.58
CA ILE A 24 11.91 6.44 1.46
C ILE A 24 12.89 5.27 1.56
N GLU A 25 13.29 4.87 2.77
CA GLU A 25 14.21 3.75 2.96
C GLU A 25 13.56 2.41 2.62
N ARG A 26 12.25 2.24 2.82
CA ARG A 26 11.53 1.03 2.37
C ARG A 26 11.61 0.87 0.86
N ALA A 27 11.41 1.97 0.11
CA ALA A 27 11.59 1.96 -1.35
C ALA A 27 13.05 1.68 -1.74
N ASN A 28 14.01 2.30 -1.05
CA ASN A 28 15.45 2.11 -1.29
C ASN A 28 15.90 0.67 -1.06
N ILE A 29 15.36 -0.02 -0.06
CA ILE A 29 15.63 -1.45 0.18
C ILE A 29 15.23 -2.27 -1.05
N ALA A 30 14.03 -2.03 -1.60
CA ALA A 30 13.55 -2.72 -2.80
C ALA A 30 14.40 -2.39 -4.04
N ASN A 31 14.74 -1.10 -4.24
CA ASN A 31 15.57 -0.66 -5.36
C ASN A 31 16.98 -1.27 -5.32
N ARG A 32 17.64 -1.27 -4.15
CA ARG A 32 18.98 -1.89 -3.99
C ARG A 32 18.99 -3.39 -4.20
N ALA A 33 17.85 -4.04 -3.96
CA ALA A 33 17.67 -5.47 -4.16
C ALA A 33 17.23 -5.83 -5.60
N ASP A 34 17.10 -4.83 -6.49
CA ASP A 34 16.57 -5.00 -7.85
C ASP A 34 15.26 -5.79 -7.88
N SER A 35 14.33 -5.41 -6.99
CA SER A 35 13.09 -6.13 -6.79
C SER A 35 12.15 -5.94 -7.99
N HIS A 36 11.46 -7.02 -8.42
CA HIS A 36 10.53 -6.96 -9.55
C HIS A 36 9.20 -6.30 -9.20
N ILE A 37 8.79 -6.36 -7.93
CA ILE A 37 7.54 -5.75 -7.44
C ILE A 37 7.73 -5.24 -6.02
N PHE A 38 6.99 -4.19 -5.67
CA PHE A 38 6.94 -3.65 -4.32
C PHE A 38 5.50 -3.69 -3.79
N VAL A 39 5.30 -4.31 -2.64
CA VAL A 39 3.98 -4.46 -2.00
C VAL A 39 4.01 -3.85 -0.61
N SER A 40 3.20 -2.82 -0.38
CA SER A 40 2.96 -2.23 0.94
C SER A 40 1.62 -2.72 1.47
N ILE A 41 1.60 -3.31 2.67
CA ILE A 41 0.39 -3.92 3.26
C ILE A 41 0.02 -3.13 4.51
N HIS A 42 -1.22 -2.67 4.53
CA HIS A 42 -1.79 -1.80 5.56
C HIS A 42 -3.15 -2.30 6.06
N CYS A 43 -3.56 -1.80 7.21
CA CYS A 43 -4.92 -1.88 7.73
C CYS A 43 -5.44 -0.46 7.91
N ASN A 44 -6.48 -0.12 7.18
CA ASN A 44 -7.10 1.21 7.22
C ASN A 44 -7.80 1.49 8.57
N ALA A 45 -8.10 2.73 8.84
CA ALA A 45 -8.95 3.14 9.96
C ALA A 45 -9.74 4.39 9.57
N SER A 46 -10.99 4.48 10.02
CA SER A 46 -11.87 5.62 9.79
C SER A 46 -12.54 6.05 11.09
N LYS A 47 -12.86 7.34 11.22
CA LYS A 47 -13.75 7.84 12.28
C LYS A 47 -15.17 7.29 12.12
N ASN A 48 -15.60 7.03 10.89
CA ASN A 48 -16.83 6.32 10.60
C ASN A 48 -16.58 4.81 10.73
N THR A 49 -17.00 4.21 11.84
CA THR A 49 -16.84 2.78 12.12
C THR A 49 -17.66 1.86 11.22
N ALA A 50 -18.60 2.43 10.43
CA ALA A 50 -19.32 1.68 9.40
C ALA A 50 -18.51 1.52 8.11
N ALA A 51 -17.38 2.23 7.95
CA ALA A 51 -16.50 2.02 6.79
C ALA A 51 -15.86 0.62 6.87
N ASP A 52 -15.97 -0.15 5.78
CA ASP A 52 -15.54 -1.54 5.67
C ASP A 52 -15.01 -1.86 4.27
N GLY A 53 -14.33 -2.99 4.14
CA GLY A 53 -13.85 -3.54 2.88
C GLY A 53 -12.39 -3.22 2.58
N THR A 54 -11.89 -3.83 1.51
CA THR A 54 -10.51 -3.70 1.04
C THR A 54 -10.37 -2.62 -0.02
N GLU A 55 -9.19 -2.05 -0.12
CA GLU A 55 -8.85 -1.06 -1.14
C GLU A 55 -7.42 -1.33 -1.64
N THR A 56 -7.20 -1.26 -2.96
CA THR A 56 -5.88 -1.42 -3.54
C THR A 56 -5.50 -0.18 -4.34
N TYR A 57 -4.34 0.36 -4.02
CA TYR A 57 -3.87 1.62 -4.56
C TYR A 57 -2.60 1.43 -5.39
N VAL A 58 -2.50 2.19 -6.47
CA VAL A 58 -1.26 2.42 -7.23
C VAL A 58 -0.89 3.90 -7.18
N MET A 59 0.36 4.21 -7.52
CA MET A 59 0.77 5.61 -7.67
C MET A 59 0.01 6.26 -8.82
N GLY A 60 -0.53 7.44 -8.59
CA GLY A 60 -1.23 8.20 -9.61
C GLY A 60 -1.95 9.41 -9.04
N ILE A 61 -2.78 10.03 -9.85
CA ILE A 61 -3.57 11.20 -9.49
C ILE A 61 -5.03 10.79 -9.36
N SER A 62 -5.62 11.11 -8.23
CA SER A 62 -7.06 10.97 -8.01
C SER A 62 -7.68 12.34 -7.71
N LYS A 63 -8.95 12.50 -8.11
CA LYS A 63 -9.80 13.61 -7.69
C LYS A 63 -10.74 13.21 -6.56
N ASN A 64 -10.63 11.99 -6.07
CA ASN A 64 -11.48 11.48 -5.00
C ASN A 64 -10.98 11.96 -3.63
N ALA A 65 -11.81 12.75 -2.94
CA ALA A 65 -11.45 13.29 -1.62
C ALA A 65 -11.19 12.21 -0.56
N SER A 66 -11.89 11.07 -0.63
CA SER A 66 -11.65 9.96 0.29
C SER A 66 -10.26 9.34 0.10
N ASN A 67 -9.84 9.14 -1.15
CA ASN A 67 -8.50 8.61 -1.45
C ASN A 67 -7.40 9.58 -0.97
N LEU A 68 -7.62 10.88 -1.16
CA LEU A 68 -6.69 11.91 -0.71
C LEU A 68 -6.51 11.90 0.82
N GLU A 69 -7.59 11.72 1.58
CA GLU A 69 -7.52 11.67 3.05
C GLU A 69 -6.74 10.42 3.53
N ILE A 70 -6.90 9.28 2.86
CA ILE A 70 -6.13 8.07 3.16
C ILE A 70 -4.63 8.32 2.88
N ALA A 71 -4.32 8.87 1.71
CA ALA A 71 -2.92 9.18 1.36
C ALA A 71 -2.29 10.21 2.30
N LYS A 72 -3.01 11.25 2.72
CA LYS A 72 -2.53 12.21 3.73
C LYS A 72 -2.21 11.52 5.04
N LYS A 73 -3.07 10.63 5.52
CA LYS A 73 -2.87 9.88 6.74
C LYS A 73 -1.61 9.01 6.65
N GLU A 74 -1.48 8.20 5.59
CA GLU A 74 -0.32 7.34 5.40
C GLU A 74 0.98 8.16 5.20
N ASN A 75 0.92 9.24 4.45
CA ASN A 75 2.07 10.13 4.23
C ASN A 75 2.45 10.92 5.50
N SER A 76 1.52 11.18 6.42
CA SER A 76 1.80 11.95 7.65
C SER A 76 2.88 11.32 8.53
N VAL A 77 3.11 10.02 8.38
CA VAL A 77 4.16 9.26 9.08
C VAL A 77 5.56 9.83 8.85
N ILE A 78 5.81 10.49 7.71
CA ILE A 78 7.11 11.16 7.46
C ILE A 78 7.46 12.20 8.52
N THR A 79 6.47 12.81 9.17
CA THR A 79 6.72 13.82 10.22
C THR A 79 7.40 13.24 11.45
N LEU A 80 7.43 11.91 11.60
CA LEU A 80 8.14 11.20 12.66
C LEU A 80 9.61 10.94 12.28
N GLU A 81 9.97 11.17 11.03
CA GLU A 81 11.32 10.94 10.53
C GLU A 81 12.23 12.14 10.84
N LYS A 82 13.48 11.84 11.19
CA LYS A 82 14.49 12.88 11.40
C LYS A 82 14.77 13.59 10.08
N ASP A 83 14.78 14.94 10.11
CA ASP A 83 15.10 15.79 8.97
C ASP A 83 14.17 15.57 7.74
N TYR A 84 12.89 15.19 7.98
CA TYR A 84 11.95 14.84 6.91
C TYR A 84 11.79 15.95 5.86
N LYS A 85 11.79 17.23 6.25
CA LYS A 85 11.66 18.36 5.33
C LYS A 85 12.78 18.39 4.27
N GLN A 86 13.99 18.03 4.68
CA GLN A 86 15.14 17.95 3.76
C GLN A 86 15.08 16.68 2.91
N LYS A 87 14.75 15.53 3.51
CA LYS A 87 14.65 14.24 2.82
C LYS A 87 13.59 14.24 1.71
N TYR A 88 12.48 14.92 1.94
CA TYR A 88 11.33 14.96 1.04
C TYR A 88 11.19 16.29 0.29
N GLU A 89 12.29 17.04 0.15
CA GLU A 89 12.39 18.26 -0.68
C GLU A 89 11.28 19.30 -0.36
N GLY A 90 10.95 19.45 0.92
CA GLY A 90 9.91 20.38 1.38
C GLY A 90 8.48 19.86 1.23
N PHE A 91 8.30 18.58 0.91
CA PHE A 91 6.98 17.96 0.88
C PHE A 91 6.26 18.16 2.23
N ASP A 92 5.03 18.68 2.17
CA ASP A 92 4.14 18.81 3.32
C ASP A 92 2.90 17.94 3.09
N PRO A 93 2.68 16.88 3.91
CA PRO A 93 1.53 15.99 3.74
C PRO A 93 0.18 16.70 3.92
N ASN A 94 0.17 17.89 4.55
CA ASN A 94 -1.04 18.70 4.72
C ASN A 94 -1.28 19.69 3.57
N ASN A 95 -0.30 19.89 2.69
CA ASN A 95 -0.43 20.79 1.54
C ASN A 95 -0.60 20.01 0.23
N PRO A 96 -1.81 20.02 -0.38
CA PRO A 96 -2.07 19.32 -1.63
C PRO A 96 -1.17 19.74 -2.80
N GLU A 97 -0.69 20.99 -2.83
CA GLU A 97 0.16 21.49 -3.89
C GLU A 97 1.53 20.81 -3.91
N THR A 98 2.07 20.47 -2.75
CA THR A 98 3.35 19.74 -2.66
C THR A 98 3.25 18.31 -3.20
N MET A 99 2.04 17.75 -3.26
CA MET A 99 1.78 16.44 -3.83
C MET A 99 1.76 16.45 -5.37
N LEU A 100 1.56 17.61 -6.02
CA LEU A 100 1.51 17.71 -7.48
C LEU A 100 2.87 17.48 -8.15
N GLY A 101 3.96 17.92 -7.53
CA GLY A 101 5.32 17.75 -8.04
C GLY A 101 5.79 16.30 -8.14
N MET A 102 5.13 15.36 -7.44
CA MET A 102 5.49 13.95 -7.40
C MET A 102 5.09 13.14 -8.65
N THR A 103 4.35 13.73 -9.57
CA THR A 103 3.60 12.96 -10.59
C THR A 103 4.38 12.66 -11.87
N ILE A 104 5.42 13.44 -12.21
CA ILE A 104 5.99 13.46 -13.57
C ILE A 104 6.89 12.25 -13.89
N MET A 105 7.38 11.50 -12.89
CA MET A 105 8.37 10.43 -13.11
C MET A 105 7.78 9.00 -13.00
N GLN A 106 6.46 8.81 -13.06
CA GLN A 106 5.86 7.56 -12.54
C GLN A 106 5.03 6.75 -13.53
N GLU A 107 4.93 7.15 -14.78
CA GLU A 107 4.09 6.46 -15.78
C GLU A 107 4.68 5.11 -16.21
N GLU A 108 6.01 4.94 -16.13
CA GLU A 108 6.70 3.74 -16.64
C GLU A 108 6.17 2.42 -16.04
N TYR A 109 5.78 2.41 -14.75
CA TYR A 109 5.33 1.20 -14.05
C TYR A 109 3.82 1.17 -13.79
N LEU A 110 3.06 2.15 -14.27
CA LEU A 110 1.66 2.31 -13.90
C LEU A 110 0.80 1.14 -14.38
N ASP A 111 0.91 0.76 -15.64
CA ASP A 111 0.10 -0.32 -16.23
C ASP A 111 0.34 -1.66 -15.54
N ASN A 112 1.60 -1.97 -15.26
CA ASN A 112 1.96 -3.18 -14.53
C ASN A 112 1.49 -3.13 -13.06
N SER A 113 1.52 -1.95 -12.45
CA SER A 113 1.00 -1.75 -11.09
C SER A 113 -0.52 -1.93 -11.04
N ILE A 114 -1.25 -1.40 -12.02
CA ILE A 114 -2.70 -1.57 -12.15
C ILE A 114 -3.03 -3.05 -12.37
N SER A 115 -2.30 -3.75 -13.24
CA SER A 115 -2.49 -5.19 -13.47
C SER A 115 -2.27 -6.00 -12.18
N LEU A 116 -1.22 -5.68 -11.42
CA LEU A 116 -0.95 -6.30 -10.12
C LEU A 116 -2.06 -6.01 -9.11
N ALA A 117 -2.50 -4.76 -9.00
CA ALA A 117 -3.55 -4.34 -8.09
C ALA A 117 -4.89 -5.03 -8.41
N SER A 118 -5.26 -5.13 -9.71
CA SER A 118 -6.46 -5.84 -10.15
C SER A 118 -6.44 -7.31 -9.72
N LYS A 119 -5.29 -7.99 -9.88
CA LYS A 119 -5.16 -9.38 -9.41
C LYS A 119 -5.35 -9.51 -7.89
N VAL A 120 -4.88 -8.54 -7.12
CA VAL A 120 -5.11 -8.53 -5.66
C VAL A 120 -6.60 -8.40 -5.34
N GLU A 121 -7.30 -7.48 -6.02
CA GLU A 121 -8.74 -7.29 -5.82
C GLU A 121 -9.54 -8.53 -6.22
N ASP A 122 -9.21 -9.17 -7.34
CA ASP A 122 -9.84 -10.43 -7.76
C ASP A 122 -9.71 -11.50 -6.66
N ARG A 123 -8.52 -11.66 -6.07
CA ARG A 123 -8.30 -12.62 -4.98
C ARG A 123 -9.05 -12.26 -3.71
N PHE A 124 -9.20 -10.99 -3.40
CA PHE A 124 -10.04 -10.56 -2.28
C PHE A 124 -11.53 -10.79 -2.54
N ALA A 125 -11.99 -10.57 -3.78
CA ALA A 125 -13.36 -10.90 -4.19
C ALA A 125 -13.64 -12.42 -4.10
N ASP A 126 -12.68 -13.27 -4.51
CA ASP A 126 -12.76 -14.74 -4.37
C ASP A 126 -12.92 -15.17 -2.90
N LEU A 127 -12.35 -14.41 -1.96
CA LEU A 127 -12.54 -14.61 -0.51
C LEU A 127 -13.87 -14.07 0.02
N GLY A 128 -14.73 -13.50 -0.84
CA GLY A 128 -15.96 -12.82 -0.41
C GLY A 128 -15.71 -11.48 0.28
N LYS A 129 -14.52 -10.89 0.15
CA LYS A 129 -14.21 -9.56 0.69
C LYS A 129 -14.91 -8.49 -0.15
N LYS A 130 -15.42 -7.49 0.53
CA LYS A 130 -15.97 -6.30 -0.13
C LYS A 130 -14.83 -5.47 -0.70
N ILE A 131 -14.82 -5.28 -2.01
CA ILE A 131 -13.96 -4.29 -2.68
C ILE A 131 -14.66 -2.93 -2.56
N ARG A 132 -14.08 -2.02 -1.81
CA ARG A 132 -14.69 -0.75 -1.52
C ARG A 132 -14.62 0.20 -2.71
N ASP A 133 -15.78 0.78 -3.06
CA ASP A 133 -15.98 1.72 -4.17
C ASP A 133 -15.53 1.19 -5.55
N GLY A 134 -15.27 -0.13 -5.64
CA GLY A 134 -14.94 -0.87 -6.86
C GLY A 134 -13.68 -0.43 -7.58
N GLY A 135 -12.85 -1.39 -7.96
CA GLY A 135 -11.69 -1.18 -8.81
C GLY A 135 -10.46 -0.55 -8.16
N VAL A 136 -9.36 -0.67 -8.88
CA VAL A 136 -8.05 -0.14 -8.50
C VAL A 136 -8.11 1.37 -8.35
N LYS A 137 -7.57 1.87 -7.27
CA LYS A 137 -7.51 3.29 -6.94
C LYS A 137 -6.14 3.86 -7.24
N GLN A 138 -6.11 5.16 -7.50
CA GLN A 138 -4.86 5.89 -7.69
C GLN A 138 -4.74 6.97 -6.64
N GLU A 139 -3.57 7.08 -6.00
CA GLU A 139 -3.25 8.21 -5.13
C GLU A 139 -1.73 8.30 -4.90
N ARG A 140 -1.27 9.42 -4.33
CA ARG A 140 0.15 9.72 -4.13
C ARG A 140 0.61 9.27 -2.76
N PHE A 141 1.04 8.02 -2.68
CA PHE A 141 1.64 7.47 -1.45
C PHE A 141 3.16 7.64 -1.46
N MET A 142 3.69 8.28 -0.42
CA MET A 142 5.13 8.52 -0.30
C MET A 142 5.93 7.22 -0.26
N VAL A 143 5.40 6.18 0.36
CA VAL A 143 6.04 4.85 0.42
C VAL A 143 6.21 4.21 -0.97
N LEU A 144 5.37 4.57 -1.93
CA LEU A 144 5.44 4.08 -3.31
C LEU A 144 6.28 4.99 -4.22
N HIS A 145 6.51 6.25 -3.81
CA HIS A 145 7.01 7.30 -4.69
C HIS A 145 8.38 7.00 -5.31
N LYS A 146 9.32 6.51 -4.52
CA LYS A 146 10.70 6.25 -4.96
C LYS A 146 10.97 4.78 -5.28
N ALA A 147 9.96 3.93 -5.39
CA ALA A 147 10.13 2.54 -5.81
C ALA A 147 10.11 2.46 -7.34
N TYR A 148 11.18 1.95 -7.95
CA TYR A 148 11.39 1.91 -9.40
C TYR A 148 11.04 0.54 -9.98
N MET A 149 9.85 0.04 -9.63
CA MET A 149 9.25 -1.19 -10.11
C MET A 149 7.73 -1.10 -10.02
N PRO A 150 6.96 -2.05 -10.58
CA PRO A 150 5.54 -2.21 -10.30
C PRO A 150 5.26 -2.23 -8.79
N ARG A 151 4.31 -1.43 -8.32
CA ARG A 151 4.11 -1.17 -6.90
C ARG A 151 2.67 -0.94 -6.53
N VAL A 152 2.27 -1.49 -5.38
CA VAL A 152 0.91 -1.36 -4.86
C VAL A 152 0.93 -1.12 -3.35
N LEU A 153 -0.11 -0.40 -2.87
CA LEU A 153 -0.45 -0.33 -1.46
C LEU A 153 -1.82 -0.98 -1.28
N ILE A 154 -1.90 -1.93 -0.34
CA ILE A 154 -3.08 -2.74 -0.08
C ILE A 154 -3.60 -2.39 1.31
N GLU A 155 -4.83 -1.89 1.37
CA GLU A 155 -5.61 -1.77 2.59
C GLU A 155 -6.47 -3.02 2.76
N THR A 156 -6.14 -3.87 3.70
CA THR A 156 -6.74 -5.20 3.89
C THR A 156 -8.10 -5.19 4.58
N GLY A 157 -8.54 -4.03 5.04
CA GLY A 157 -9.79 -3.76 5.74
C GLY A 157 -9.63 -2.64 6.75
N PHE A 158 -10.70 -2.30 7.43
CA PHE A 158 -10.73 -1.22 8.43
C PHE A 158 -10.66 -1.78 9.84
N ILE A 159 -9.55 -1.52 10.56
CA ILE A 159 -9.42 -1.94 11.98
C ILE A 159 -10.44 -1.27 12.90
N SER A 160 -10.98 -0.12 12.48
CA SER A 160 -12.04 0.60 13.19
C SER A 160 -13.44 0.02 13.00
N ASN A 161 -13.64 -0.85 12.01
CA ASN A 161 -14.89 -1.57 11.77
C ASN A 161 -14.91 -2.87 12.59
N PRO A 162 -15.98 -3.17 13.35
CA PRO A 162 -16.01 -4.37 14.18
C PRO A 162 -15.83 -5.69 13.41
N THR A 163 -16.41 -5.81 12.21
CA THR A 163 -16.32 -7.03 11.39
C THR A 163 -14.91 -7.18 10.80
N ASP A 164 -14.42 -6.14 10.12
CA ASP A 164 -13.07 -6.15 9.54
C ASP A 164 -12.00 -6.28 10.63
N GLY A 165 -12.15 -5.52 11.74
CA GLY A 165 -11.20 -5.52 12.85
C GLY A 165 -11.09 -6.91 13.50
N ASN A 166 -12.20 -7.59 13.73
CA ASN A 166 -12.19 -8.97 14.28
C ASN A 166 -11.49 -9.95 13.33
N LEU A 167 -11.76 -9.85 12.03
CA LEU A 167 -11.11 -10.68 11.01
C LEU A 167 -9.62 -10.40 10.92
N LEU A 168 -9.22 -9.14 10.86
CA LEU A 168 -7.81 -8.71 10.80
C LEU A 168 -7.02 -9.11 12.07
N ASN A 169 -7.69 -9.23 13.21
CA ASN A 169 -7.10 -9.67 14.48
C ASN A 169 -7.15 -11.19 14.69
N SER A 170 -7.74 -11.97 13.78
CA SER A 170 -7.79 -13.43 13.86
C SER A 170 -6.67 -14.07 13.04
N GLU A 171 -6.15 -15.20 13.52
CA GLU A 171 -5.13 -15.97 12.81
C GLU A 171 -5.67 -16.50 11.47
N GLU A 172 -6.91 -16.96 11.43
CA GLU A 172 -7.57 -17.43 10.22
C GLU A 172 -7.69 -16.30 9.18
N GLY A 173 -8.21 -15.13 9.55
CA GLY A 173 -8.36 -13.98 8.66
C GLY A 173 -7.03 -13.48 8.14
N GLN A 174 -6.00 -13.41 8.98
CA GLN A 174 -4.64 -13.04 8.56
C GLN A 174 -4.06 -14.04 7.55
N ASN A 175 -4.24 -15.35 7.79
CA ASN A 175 -3.77 -16.38 6.87
C ASN A 175 -4.50 -16.34 5.53
N ASP A 176 -5.80 -16.09 5.51
CA ASP A 176 -6.57 -16.05 4.27
C ASP A 176 -6.22 -14.81 3.44
N ILE A 177 -6.09 -13.65 4.08
CA ILE A 177 -5.58 -12.43 3.43
C ILE A 177 -4.17 -12.66 2.87
N ALA A 178 -3.28 -13.26 3.64
CA ALA A 178 -1.92 -13.54 3.18
C ALA A 178 -1.88 -14.52 2.00
N LYS A 179 -2.74 -15.54 1.98
CA LYS A 179 -2.89 -16.47 0.84
C LYS A 179 -3.41 -15.75 -0.41
N ALA A 180 -4.43 -14.89 -0.25
CA ALA A 180 -4.98 -14.13 -1.36
C ALA A 180 -3.94 -13.21 -2.00
N ILE A 181 -3.22 -12.43 -1.19
CA ILE A 181 -2.14 -11.58 -1.67
C ILE A 181 -1.06 -12.44 -2.35
N ALA A 182 -0.62 -13.53 -1.72
CA ALA A 182 0.41 -14.41 -2.31
C ALA A 182 -0.04 -15.01 -3.65
N ALA A 183 -1.31 -15.40 -3.78
CA ALA A 183 -1.86 -15.93 -5.03
C ALA A 183 -1.94 -14.87 -6.16
N ALA A 184 -2.07 -13.59 -5.80
CA ALA A 184 -2.03 -12.50 -6.79
C ALA A 184 -0.62 -12.21 -7.31
N LEU A 185 0.42 -12.59 -6.55
CA LEU A 185 1.84 -12.33 -6.84
C LEU A 185 2.51 -13.49 -7.64
N ILE A 186 1.82 -14.59 -7.84
CA ILE A 186 2.29 -15.78 -8.59
C ILE A 186 1.63 -15.84 -9.95
#